data_01531ba99122fbd72f05d5ec1a1dcc63
#
_entry.id   01531ba99122fbd72f05d5ec1a1dcc63
#
_cell.length_a   1.000
_cell.length_b   1.000
_cell.length_c   1.000
_cell.angle_alpha   90.00
_cell.angle_beta   90.00
_cell.angle_gamma   90.00
#
_symmetry.space_group_name_H-M   'P 1'
#
loop_
_entity.id
_entity.type
_entity.pdbx_description
1 polymer ?
#
loop_
_entity_poly.entity_id
_entity_poly.type
_entity_poly.pdbx_seq_one_letter_code
_entity_poly.pdbx_strand_id
1 'polypeptide(L)'
;MSPLPFRIGVMQLTMEPLEEMLESARVMDEAGMDTIWLAEAYPWWRKHGMEARSSTVVSALMARETKRLTIGWGIISPFTRHPVQVAMDARVVQEAAGPGRFLLGFGTSKIFLNNIRSQTKKTLGPMRDAVEIVRGVLSGEPFEYEGDTWSASVPGLQEDAHTPREVPPVYVAATAPKMQALAGEISDGCLTPSITTPAFVRYTRENVAADIDIGCTIVASIHESDGDAGRDGAREIAGMYLANKFQNIKGSADTLLELAEIQMDELAPVAEAMERGGRLA
;
A
#
# COMPACT_ATOMS: atom_id res chain seq x y z
N MET A 1 18.06 23.80 0.97
CA MET A 1 16.83 23.65 1.80
C MET A 1 17.13 22.64 2.88
N SER A 2 16.73 22.89 4.14
CA SER A 2 16.81 21.84 5.17
C SER A 2 15.91 20.67 4.78
N PRO A 3 16.33 19.43 5.00
CA PRO A 3 15.46 18.29 4.72
C PRO A 3 14.18 18.39 5.54
N LEU A 4 13.06 17.97 4.96
CA LEU A 4 11.79 17.88 5.68
C LEU A 4 11.91 16.84 6.81
N PRO A 5 11.21 17.03 7.93
CA PRO A 5 11.24 16.09 9.05
C PRO A 5 10.47 14.77 8.76
N PHE A 6 10.01 14.57 7.54
CA PHE A 6 9.25 13.40 7.07
C PHE A 6 9.60 13.11 5.62
N ARG A 7 9.38 11.87 5.20
CA ARG A 7 9.57 11.43 3.82
C ARG A 7 8.33 11.77 2.99
N ILE A 8 8.56 12.14 1.73
CA ILE A 8 7.50 12.37 0.74
C ILE A 8 7.60 11.30 -0.34
N GLY A 9 6.48 10.62 -0.59
CA GLY A 9 6.37 9.64 -1.64
C GLY A 9 5.15 9.85 -2.51
N VAL A 10 5.12 9.15 -3.63
CA VAL A 10 3.98 9.09 -4.54
C VAL A 10 3.44 7.68 -4.55
N MET A 11 2.12 7.52 -4.47
CA MET A 11 1.47 6.23 -4.72
C MET A 11 1.09 6.15 -6.19
N GLN A 12 1.58 5.11 -6.87
CA GLN A 12 1.25 4.82 -8.26
C GLN A 12 0.49 3.50 -8.37
N LEU A 13 -0.65 3.54 -9.04
CA LEU A 13 -1.33 2.33 -9.48
C LEU A 13 -0.54 1.74 -10.67
N THR A 14 -0.43 0.41 -10.74
CA THR A 14 0.33 -0.25 -11.81
C THR A 14 -0.50 -0.43 -13.09
N MET A 15 -1.23 0.59 -13.50
CA MET A 15 -2.17 0.53 -14.63
C MET A 15 -1.66 1.22 -15.90
N GLU A 16 -0.66 2.07 -15.81
CA GLU A 16 -0.04 2.70 -16.96
C GLU A 16 0.81 1.71 -17.78
N PRO A 17 1.13 2.02 -19.04
CA PRO A 17 2.13 1.29 -19.81
C PRO A 17 3.47 1.18 -19.06
N LEU A 18 4.16 0.04 -19.19
CA LEU A 18 5.38 -0.22 -18.43
C LEU A 18 6.42 0.90 -18.59
N GLU A 19 6.66 1.35 -19.81
CA GLU A 19 7.67 2.39 -20.09
C GLU A 19 7.31 3.72 -19.42
N GLU A 20 6.03 4.08 -19.37
CA GLU A 20 5.56 5.30 -18.69
C GLU A 20 5.77 5.21 -17.17
N MET A 21 5.55 4.04 -16.60
CA MET A 21 5.82 3.81 -15.18
C MET A 21 7.33 3.86 -14.86
N LEU A 22 8.18 3.30 -15.72
CA LEU A 22 9.62 3.37 -15.56
C LEU A 22 10.14 4.81 -15.72
N GLU A 23 9.60 5.56 -16.67
CA GLU A 23 9.93 6.97 -16.84
C GLU A 23 9.50 7.79 -15.63
N SER A 24 8.31 7.56 -15.09
CA SER A 24 7.85 8.21 -13.84
C SER A 24 8.82 7.96 -12.69
N ALA A 25 9.33 6.73 -12.54
CA ALA A 25 10.29 6.40 -11.50
C ALA A 25 11.63 7.12 -11.71
N ARG A 26 12.13 7.22 -12.95
CA ARG A 26 13.36 7.98 -13.28
C ARG A 26 13.21 9.46 -12.94
N VAL A 27 12.10 10.07 -13.37
CA VAL A 27 11.80 11.50 -13.07
C VAL A 27 11.70 11.73 -11.57
N MET A 28 11.05 10.86 -10.82
CA MET A 28 10.97 10.97 -9.36
C MET A 28 12.33 10.84 -8.68
N ASP A 29 13.17 9.91 -9.14
CA ASP A 29 14.53 9.73 -8.64
C ASP A 29 15.40 10.97 -8.89
N GLU A 30 15.34 11.54 -10.09
CA GLU A 30 16.05 12.77 -10.48
C GLU A 30 15.55 13.99 -9.69
N ALA A 31 14.23 14.10 -9.49
CA ALA A 31 13.63 15.17 -8.71
C ALA A 31 13.91 15.08 -7.20
N GLY A 32 14.47 13.96 -6.72
CA GLY A 32 14.81 13.77 -5.30
C GLY A 32 13.61 13.39 -4.43
N MET A 33 12.59 12.77 -4.97
CA MET A 33 11.53 12.16 -4.19
C MET A 33 12.09 11.02 -3.33
N ASP A 34 11.49 10.80 -2.15
CA ASP A 34 11.98 9.78 -1.23
C ASP A 34 11.50 8.37 -1.60
N THR A 35 10.24 8.24 -1.98
CA THR A 35 9.62 6.91 -2.15
C THR A 35 8.58 6.90 -3.26
N ILE A 36 8.54 5.82 -4.03
CA ILE A 36 7.37 5.44 -4.85
C ILE A 36 6.71 4.21 -4.24
N TRP A 37 5.39 4.28 -3.99
CA TRP A 37 4.59 3.18 -3.48
C TRP A 37 3.75 2.58 -4.60
N LEU A 38 3.97 1.31 -4.93
CA LEU A 38 3.21 0.62 -5.98
C LEU A 38 2.02 -0.12 -5.37
N ALA A 39 0.83 0.26 -5.77
CA ALA A 39 -0.41 -0.38 -5.33
C ALA A 39 -0.87 -1.44 -6.34
N GLU A 40 -1.23 -2.60 -5.84
CA GLU A 40 -1.79 -3.68 -6.67
C GLU A 40 -3.22 -3.33 -7.11
N ALA A 41 -3.44 -3.11 -8.41
CA ALA A 41 -4.67 -2.55 -8.97
C ALA A 41 -5.42 -3.49 -9.92
N TYR A 42 -5.16 -4.80 -9.83
CA TYR A 42 -5.66 -5.83 -10.75
C TYR A 42 -7.15 -5.73 -11.15
N PRO A 43 -8.12 -5.48 -10.23
CA PRO A 43 -9.54 -5.50 -10.60
C PRO A 43 -10.02 -4.28 -11.38
N TRP A 44 -9.24 -3.23 -11.50
CA TRP A 44 -9.66 -1.92 -12.01
C TRP A 44 -9.53 -1.78 -13.53
N TRP A 45 -8.66 -2.57 -14.14
CA TRP A 45 -8.29 -2.45 -15.55
C TRP A 45 -9.48 -2.52 -16.52
N ARG A 46 -10.43 -3.44 -16.30
CA ARG A 46 -11.61 -3.57 -17.19
C ARG A 46 -12.54 -2.36 -17.10
N LYS A 47 -12.76 -1.85 -15.90
CA LYS A 47 -13.66 -0.72 -15.66
C LYS A 47 -13.12 0.59 -16.24
N HIS A 48 -11.81 0.76 -16.23
CA HIS A 48 -11.15 1.99 -16.67
C HIS A 48 -10.50 1.89 -18.05
N GLY A 49 -10.63 0.74 -18.74
CA GLY A 49 -9.98 0.52 -20.03
C GLY A 49 -8.45 0.42 -19.96
N MET A 50 -7.91 0.24 -18.75
CA MET A 50 -6.48 0.16 -18.47
C MET A 50 -6.14 -1.23 -17.95
N GLU A 51 -4.97 -1.75 -18.26
CA GLU A 51 -4.52 -3.06 -17.83
C GLU A 51 -3.53 -2.94 -16.67
N ALA A 52 -3.86 -3.57 -15.54
CA ALA A 52 -2.96 -3.60 -14.39
C ALA A 52 -1.80 -4.59 -14.60
N ARG A 53 -0.63 -4.20 -14.11
CA ARG A 53 0.59 -5.00 -14.12
C ARG A 53 0.93 -5.45 -12.71
N SER A 54 1.70 -6.54 -12.59
CA SER A 54 2.16 -7.05 -11.30
C SER A 54 3.06 -6.03 -10.59
N SER A 55 2.65 -5.56 -9.44
CA SER A 55 3.42 -4.60 -8.64
C SER A 55 4.78 -5.17 -8.24
N THR A 56 4.87 -6.47 -7.95
CA THR A 56 6.13 -7.12 -7.56
C THR A 56 7.14 -7.17 -8.71
N VAL A 57 6.67 -7.41 -9.94
CA VAL A 57 7.54 -7.42 -11.13
C VAL A 57 7.97 -6.02 -11.52
N VAL A 58 7.01 -5.07 -11.58
CA VAL A 58 7.30 -3.67 -11.93
C VAL A 58 8.27 -3.04 -10.93
N SER A 59 8.14 -3.34 -9.64
CA SER A 59 9.03 -2.79 -8.61
C SER A 59 10.49 -3.20 -8.82
N ALA A 60 10.76 -4.43 -9.24
CA ALA A 60 12.12 -4.87 -9.52
C ALA A 60 12.73 -4.12 -10.71
N LEU A 61 11.93 -3.84 -11.75
CA LEU A 61 12.38 -3.07 -12.91
C LEU A 61 12.64 -1.60 -12.51
N MET A 62 11.73 -0.96 -11.78
CA MET A 62 11.93 0.40 -11.27
C MET A 62 13.16 0.52 -10.37
N ALA A 63 13.40 -0.48 -9.53
CA ALA A 63 14.57 -0.53 -8.67
C ALA A 63 15.89 -0.52 -9.46
N ARG A 64 15.92 -1.17 -10.62
CA ARG A 64 17.09 -1.17 -11.54
C ARG A 64 17.27 0.14 -12.28
N GLU A 65 16.18 0.84 -12.58
CA GLU A 65 16.20 2.12 -13.31
C GLU A 65 16.53 3.33 -12.42
N THR A 66 16.46 3.18 -11.09
CA THR A 66 16.64 4.26 -10.13
C THR A 66 17.84 4.04 -9.22
N LYS A 67 18.37 5.13 -8.64
CA LYS A 67 19.59 5.08 -7.80
C LYS A 67 19.35 5.45 -6.35
N ARG A 68 18.37 6.28 -6.06
CA ARG A 68 18.07 6.83 -4.72
C ARG A 68 16.67 6.56 -4.27
N LEU A 69 15.72 6.54 -5.21
CA LEU A 69 14.30 6.35 -4.95
C LEU A 69 14.07 5.03 -4.21
N THR A 70 13.40 5.10 -3.07
CA THR A 70 12.96 3.90 -2.36
C THR A 70 11.72 3.34 -3.03
N ILE A 71 11.70 2.03 -3.28
CA ILE A 71 10.58 1.34 -3.88
C ILE A 71 9.74 0.72 -2.76
N GLY A 72 8.44 1.01 -2.71
CA GLY A 72 7.52 0.46 -1.72
C GLY A 72 6.38 -0.33 -2.36
N TRP A 73 5.99 -1.43 -1.74
CA TRP A 73 4.69 -2.05 -2.05
C TRP A 73 3.61 -1.43 -1.19
N GLY A 74 2.71 -0.71 -1.79
CA GLY A 74 1.67 0.02 -1.06
C GLY A 74 0.25 -0.18 -1.59
N ILE A 75 -0.30 -1.38 -1.57
CA ILE A 75 0.10 -2.62 -0.86
C ILE A 75 0.05 -3.82 -1.81
N ILE A 76 0.60 -4.95 -1.38
CA ILE A 76 0.28 -6.25 -1.93
C ILE A 76 -0.61 -7.02 -0.93
N SER A 77 -1.41 -7.95 -1.46
CA SER A 77 -2.31 -8.75 -0.62
C SER A 77 -1.67 -10.10 -0.26
N PRO A 78 -1.58 -10.46 1.03
CA PRO A 78 -1.08 -11.77 1.43
C PRO A 78 -2.04 -12.91 1.08
N PHE A 79 -3.27 -12.61 0.65
CA PHE A 79 -4.28 -13.62 0.30
C PHE A 79 -4.23 -14.08 -1.16
N THR A 80 -3.37 -13.48 -1.97
CA THR A 80 -3.23 -13.81 -3.40
C THR A 80 -2.01 -14.64 -3.72
N ARG A 81 -1.08 -14.76 -2.77
CA ARG A 81 0.19 -15.47 -2.89
C ARG A 81 0.56 -16.12 -1.55
N HIS A 82 1.24 -17.24 -1.59
CA HIS A 82 1.84 -17.79 -0.38
C HIS A 82 2.94 -16.84 0.14
N PRO A 83 3.04 -16.59 1.47
CA PRO A 83 4.05 -15.66 2.01
C PRO A 83 5.50 -16.00 1.65
N VAL A 84 5.85 -17.28 1.51
CA VAL A 84 7.16 -17.69 1.00
C VAL A 84 7.42 -17.14 -0.41
N GLN A 85 6.41 -17.18 -1.30
CA GLN A 85 6.54 -16.59 -2.64
C GLN A 85 6.71 -15.06 -2.57
N VAL A 86 6.01 -14.41 -1.64
CA VAL A 86 6.20 -12.97 -1.39
C VAL A 86 7.63 -12.66 -0.96
N ALA A 87 8.21 -13.47 -0.08
CA ALA A 87 9.61 -13.33 0.34
C ALA A 87 10.58 -13.49 -0.83
N MET A 88 10.33 -14.46 -1.73
CA MET A 88 11.15 -14.63 -2.94
C MET A 88 11.07 -13.41 -3.87
N ASP A 89 9.87 -12.87 -4.10
CA ASP A 89 9.67 -11.66 -4.90
C ASP A 89 10.39 -10.45 -4.25
N ALA A 90 10.25 -10.31 -2.91
CA ALA A 90 10.91 -9.25 -2.14
C ALA A 90 12.43 -9.30 -2.24
N ARG A 91 13.01 -10.51 -2.22
CA ARG A 91 14.46 -10.70 -2.37
C ARG A 91 14.97 -10.13 -3.70
N VAL A 92 14.26 -10.39 -4.79
CA VAL A 92 14.64 -9.86 -6.11
C VAL A 92 14.58 -8.32 -6.13
N VAL A 93 13.55 -7.74 -5.50
CA VAL A 93 13.44 -6.27 -5.43
C VAL A 93 14.58 -5.68 -4.59
N GLN A 94 14.94 -6.31 -3.45
CA GLN A 94 16.07 -5.88 -2.63
C GLN A 94 17.41 -5.92 -3.38
N GLU A 95 17.67 -7.01 -4.10
CA GLU A 95 18.89 -7.12 -4.94
C GLU A 95 18.94 -6.04 -6.01
N ALA A 96 17.79 -5.78 -6.66
CA ALA A 96 17.70 -4.75 -7.68
C ALA A 96 17.86 -3.33 -7.13
N ALA A 97 17.29 -3.06 -5.96
CA ALA A 97 17.32 -1.75 -5.32
C ALA A 97 18.63 -1.45 -4.61
N GLY A 98 19.25 -2.46 -4.00
CA GLY A 98 20.34 -2.28 -3.05
C GLY A 98 19.84 -1.95 -1.64
N PRO A 99 20.77 -1.88 -0.65
CA PRO A 99 20.44 -1.75 0.76
C PRO A 99 19.55 -0.55 1.08
N GLY A 100 18.56 -0.75 1.95
CA GLY A 100 17.69 0.30 2.50
C GLY A 100 16.71 0.93 1.51
N ARG A 101 16.62 0.47 0.27
CA ARG A 101 15.78 1.06 -0.78
C ARG A 101 14.52 0.27 -1.11
N PHE A 102 14.07 -0.59 -0.21
CA PHE A 102 12.84 -1.33 -0.39
C PHE A 102 11.99 -1.32 0.88
N LEU A 103 10.66 -1.12 0.73
CA LEU A 103 9.66 -1.19 1.79
C LEU A 103 8.57 -2.18 1.39
N LEU A 104 8.27 -3.12 2.27
CA LEU A 104 7.31 -4.19 2.00
C LEU A 104 5.99 -3.89 2.69
N GLY A 105 4.94 -3.53 1.94
CA GLY A 105 3.64 -3.20 2.50
C GLY A 105 2.56 -4.25 2.20
N PHE A 106 1.94 -4.76 3.25
CA PHE A 106 0.80 -5.66 3.19
C PHE A 106 -0.53 -4.96 3.45
N GLY A 107 -1.59 -5.44 2.81
CA GLY A 107 -2.96 -5.02 3.09
C GLY A 107 -3.99 -6.04 2.63
N THR A 108 -5.19 -6.00 3.18
CA THR A 108 -6.22 -6.99 2.85
C THR A 108 -6.87 -6.76 1.50
N SER A 109 -7.02 -5.51 1.06
CA SER A 109 -7.67 -5.13 -0.21
C SER A 109 -8.94 -5.92 -0.52
N LYS A 110 -9.99 -5.77 0.30
CA LYS A 110 -11.26 -6.51 0.12
C LYS A 110 -11.86 -6.38 -1.28
N ILE A 111 -11.74 -5.21 -1.90
CA ILE A 111 -12.23 -4.97 -3.26
C ILE A 111 -11.50 -5.89 -4.24
N PHE A 112 -10.19 -5.99 -4.13
CA PHE A 112 -9.38 -6.88 -4.95
C PHE A 112 -9.79 -8.34 -4.75
N LEU A 113 -9.90 -8.80 -3.50
CA LEU A 113 -10.28 -10.18 -3.17
C LEU A 113 -11.67 -10.55 -3.68
N ASN A 114 -12.63 -9.63 -3.59
CA ASN A 114 -13.97 -9.85 -4.12
C ASN A 114 -13.95 -10.08 -5.64
N ASN A 115 -13.15 -9.31 -6.37
CA ASN A 115 -13.05 -9.41 -7.82
C ASN A 115 -12.39 -10.72 -8.29
N ILE A 116 -11.42 -11.23 -7.55
CA ILE A 116 -10.81 -12.55 -7.86
C ILE A 116 -11.58 -13.71 -7.21
N ARG A 117 -12.76 -13.42 -6.60
CA ARG A 117 -13.60 -14.40 -5.89
C ARG A 117 -12.89 -15.16 -4.78
N SER A 118 -11.83 -14.57 -4.21
CA SER A 118 -11.17 -15.08 -3.01
C SER A 118 -11.89 -14.53 -1.79
N GLN A 119 -12.45 -15.40 -0.98
CA GLN A 119 -13.15 -15.00 0.24
C GLN A 119 -12.30 -15.36 1.45
N THR A 120 -12.03 -14.37 2.28
CA THR A 120 -11.49 -14.60 3.63
C THR A 120 -12.44 -13.99 4.66
N LYS A 121 -12.80 -14.79 5.66
CA LYS A 121 -13.61 -14.33 6.81
C LYS A 121 -12.71 -13.78 7.93
N LYS A 122 -11.47 -14.23 7.97
CA LYS A 122 -10.47 -13.82 8.97
C LYS A 122 -9.35 -13.04 8.27
N THR A 123 -8.90 -11.96 8.85
CA THR A 123 -7.84 -11.12 8.25
C THR A 123 -6.64 -10.92 9.18
N LEU A 124 -6.84 -10.98 10.50
CA LEU A 124 -5.78 -10.71 11.47
C LEU A 124 -4.76 -11.85 11.52
N GLY A 125 -5.21 -13.11 11.71
CA GLY A 125 -4.33 -14.27 11.73
C GLY A 125 -3.50 -14.38 10.46
N PRO A 126 -4.12 -14.45 9.26
CA PRO A 126 -3.37 -14.50 8.00
C PRO A 126 -2.41 -13.35 7.77
N MET A 127 -2.71 -12.15 8.27
CA MET A 127 -1.80 -11.01 8.18
C MET A 127 -0.58 -11.21 9.08
N ARG A 128 -0.78 -11.70 10.31
CA ARG A 128 0.32 -12.08 11.22
C ARG A 128 1.18 -13.16 10.59
N ASP A 129 0.56 -14.25 10.14
CA ASP A 129 1.26 -15.37 9.51
C ASP A 129 2.13 -14.89 8.33
N ALA A 130 1.59 -14.00 7.49
CA ALA A 130 2.31 -13.49 6.32
C ALA A 130 3.53 -12.66 6.72
N VAL A 131 3.42 -11.79 7.69
CA VAL A 131 4.55 -10.96 8.16
C VAL A 131 5.62 -11.83 8.80
N GLU A 132 5.24 -12.76 9.68
CA GLU A 132 6.19 -13.65 10.36
C GLU A 132 6.94 -14.55 9.37
N ILE A 133 6.22 -15.17 8.43
CA ILE A 133 6.83 -16.03 7.40
C ILE A 133 7.78 -15.23 6.50
N VAL A 134 7.35 -14.05 6.04
CA VAL A 134 8.21 -13.23 5.18
C VAL A 134 9.48 -12.80 5.91
N ARG A 135 9.38 -12.34 7.16
CA ARG A 135 10.54 -11.99 7.98
C ARG A 135 11.46 -13.18 8.21
N GLY A 136 10.89 -14.34 8.58
CA GLY A 136 11.64 -15.56 8.80
C GLY A 136 12.39 -16.02 7.56
N VAL A 137 11.74 -16.06 6.41
CA VAL A 137 12.40 -16.45 5.13
C VAL A 137 13.48 -15.45 4.71
N LEU A 138 13.21 -14.14 4.86
CA LEU A 138 14.17 -13.09 4.46
C LEU A 138 15.37 -13.00 5.41
N SER A 139 15.27 -13.45 6.65
CA SER A 139 16.41 -13.51 7.57
C SER A 139 17.55 -14.41 7.07
N GLY A 140 17.21 -15.41 6.26
CA GLY A 140 18.16 -16.41 5.77
C GLY A 140 18.52 -17.49 6.81
N GLU A 141 18.02 -17.39 8.03
CA GLU A 141 18.21 -18.41 9.07
C GLU A 141 17.23 -19.60 8.90
N PRO A 142 17.53 -20.78 9.44
CA PRO A 142 16.55 -21.85 9.52
C PRO A 142 15.28 -21.36 10.23
N PHE A 143 14.12 -21.58 9.62
CA PHE A 143 12.87 -21.02 10.10
C PHE A 143 11.73 -22.03 9.97
N GLU A 144 10.98 -22.20 11.05
CA GLU A 144 9.75 -22.99 11.10
C GLU A 144 8.63 -22.13 11.71
N TYR A 145 7.47 -22.15 11.10
CA TYR A 145 6.31 -21.42 11.55
C TYR A 145 5.02 -22.19 11.26
N GLU A 146 4.20 -22.34 12.28
CA GLU A 146 2.85 -22.91 12.20
C GLU A 146 1.85 -21.83 12.58
N GLY A 147 1.15 -21.30 11.59
CA GLY A 147 0.16 -20.24 11.77
C GLY A 147 -1.27 -20.73 11.64
N ASP A 148 -2.21 -19.80 11.80
CA ASP A 148 -3.65 -20.07 11.64
C ASP A 148 -4.03 -20.42 10.20
N THR A 149 -3.31 -19.91 9.21
CA THR A 149 -3.62 -20.01 7.79
C THR A 149 -2.42 -20.46 6.97
N TRP A 150 -1.26 -19.96 7.29
CA TRP A 150 -0.02 -20.23 6.58
C TRP A 150 0.99 -20.90 7.50
N SER A 151 1.66 -21.89 6.97
CA SER A 151 2.79 -22.55 7.63
C SER A 151 3.99 -22.56 6.70
N ALA A 152 5.20 -22.52 7.24
CA ALA A 152 6.42 -22.61 6.46
C ALA A 152 7.52 -23.29 7.23
N SER A 153 8.32 -24.12 6.54
CA SER A 153 9.55 -24.69 7.04
C SER A 153 10.62 -24.48 5.97
N VAL A 154 11.68 -23.76 6.32
CA VAL A 154 12.81 -23.47 5.41
C VAL A 154 14.11 -23.78 6.12
N PRO A 155 15.05 -24.46 5.43
CA PRO A 155 16.30 -24.93 6.04
C PRO A 155 17.34 -23.82 6.29
N GLY A 156 17.03 -22.59 5.95
CA GLY A 156 17.98 -21.50 5.92
C GLY A 156 18.74 -21.41 4.59
N LEU A 157 19.37 -20.29 4.37
CA LEU A 157 20.17 -20.04 3.18
C LEU A 157 21.65 -20.29 3.48
N GLN A 158 22.36 -20.85 2.52
CA GLN A 158 23.83 -20.87 2.59
C GLN A 158 24.37 -19.45 2.48
N GLU A 159 25.50 -19.17 3.13
CA GLU A 159 26.16 -17.87 2.97
C GLU A 159 26.52 -17.62 1.51
N ASP A 160 25.92 -16.58 0.97
CA ASP A 160 26.20 -16.07 -0.36
C ASP A 160 26.51 -14.57 -0.23
N ALA A 161 27.68 -14.16 -0.69
CA ALA A 161 28.11 -12.76 -0.65
C ALA A 161 27.24 -11.82 -1.50
N HIS A 162 26.40 -12.36 -2.36
CA HIS A 162 25.57 -11.60 -3.31
C HIS A 162 24.11 -11.47 -2.86
N THR A 163 23.63 -12.32 -1.94
CA THR A 163 22.24 -12.31 -1.49
C THR A 163 22.06 -11.38 -0.29
N PRO A 164 21.27 -10.31 -0.41
CA PRO A 164 20.97 -9.46 0.74
C PRO A 164 20.29 -10.25 1.86
N ARG A 165 20.79 -10.09 3.09
CA ARG A 165 20.20 -10.69 4.30
C ARG A 165 19.42 -9.70 5.15
N GLU A 166 19.32 -8.47 4.67
CA GLU A 166 18.52 -7.45 5.29
C GLU A 166 17.04 -7.80 5.13
N VAL A 167 16.29 -7.81 6.22
CA VAL A 167 14.83 -7.86 6.18
C VAL A 167 14.36 -6.43 5.93
N PRO A 168 13.65 -6.15 4.82
CA PRO A 168 13.17 -4.80 4.57
C PRO A 168 12.12 -4.41 5.62
N PRO A 169 11.98 -3.11 5.93
CA PRO A 169 10.89 -2.66 6.79
C PRO A 169 9.54 -3.11 6.25
N VAL A 170 8.74 -3.73 7.12
CA VAL A 170 7.42 -4.26 6.80
C VAL A 170 6.36 -3.30 7.28
N TYR A 171 5.45 -2.91 6.39
CA TYR A 171 4.31 -2.05 6.68
C TYR A 171 3.00 -2.84 6.56
N VAL A 172 2.03 -2.51 7.42
CA VAL A 172 0.68 -3.06 7.35
C VAL A 172 -0.32 -1.93 7.12
N ALA A 173 -1.08 -2.01 6.04
CA ALA A 173 -2.17 -1.06 5.78
C ALA A 173 -3.40 -1.39 6.62
N ALA A 174 -3.83 -0.44 7.43
CA ALA A 174 -4.89 -0.65 8.40
C ALA A 174 -5.84 0.54 8.50
N THR A 175 -7.15 0.25 8.42
CA THR A 175 -8.22 1.22 8.67
C THR A 175 -8.93 0.94 10.00
N ALA A 176 -9.14 -0.35 10.31
CA ALA A 176 -9.87 -0.78 11.50
C ALA A 176 -8.93 -0.90 12.72
N PRO A 177 -9.41 -0.56 13.94
CA PRO A 177 -8.58 -0.48 15.15
C PRO A 177 -7.86 -1.79 15.47
N LYS A 178 -8.50 -2.95 15.28
CA LYS A 178 -7.86 -4.26 15.52
C LYS A 178 -6.70 -4.53 14.58
N MET A 179 -6.78 -4.07 13.33
CA MET A 179 -5.67 -4.23 12.38
C MET A 179 -4.57 -3.19 12.66
N GLN A 180 -4.92 -1.99 13.12
CA GLN A 180 -3.95 -0.98 13.57
C GLN A 180 -3.17 -1.47 14.80
N ALA A 181 -3.86 -2.07 15.78
CA ALA A 181 -3.21 -2.68 16.93
C ALA A 181 -2.27 -3.82 16.50
N LEU A 182 -2.73 -4.69 15.59
CA LEU A 182 -1.90 -5.75 15.03
C LEU A 182 -0.66 -5.19 14.30
N ALA A 183 -0.82 -4.10 13.52
CA ALA A 183 0.31 -3.46 12.86
C ALA A 183 1.37 -3.01 13.87
N GLY A 184 0.95 -2.44 15.00
CA GLY A 184 1.86 -2.07 16.09
C GLY A 184 2.64 -3.23 16.71
N GLU A 185 2.06 -4.44 16.67
CA GLU A 185 2.69 -5.64 17.22
C GLU A 185 3.70 -6.29 16.25
N ILE A 186 3.40 -6.29 14.94
CA ILE A 186 4.10 -7.15 13.98
C ILE A 186 4.88 -6.39 12.90
N SER A 187 4.74 -5.07 12.78
CA SER A 187 5.32 -4.32 11.64
C SER A 187 6.16 -3.13 12.07
N ASP A 188 6.92 -2.60 11.12
CA ASP A 188 7.77 -1.41 11.30
C ASP A 188 7.02 -0.13 10.94
N GLY A 189 5.84 -0.27 10.32
CA GLY A 189 5.00 0.88 9.97
C GLY A 189 3.54 0.51 9.68
N CYS A 190 2.67 1.51 9.81
CA CYS A 190 1.25 1.42 9.50
C CYS A 190 0.90 2.39 8.38
N LEU A 191 0.28 1.90 7.29
CA LEU A 191 -0.22 2.73 6.20
C LEU A 191 -1.69 3.06 6.41
N THR A 192 -2.03 4.34 6.36
CA THR A 192 -3.42 4.79 6.46
C THR A 192 -4.15 4.70 5.11
N PRO A 193 -5.49 4.72 5.10
CA PRO A 193 -6.25 4.72 3.84
C PRO A 193 -6.08 6.02 3.05
N SER A 194 -6.46 6.00 1.77
CA SER A 194 -6.30 7.11 0.82
C SER A 194 -7.05 8.40 1.18
N ILE A 195 -7.90 8.39 2.20
CA ILE A 195 -8.60 9.57 2.73
C ILE A 195 -8.24 9.67 4.20
N THR A 196 -7.12 10.31 4.46
CA THR A 196 -6.59 10.47 5.81
C THR A 196 -6.72 11.92 6.25
N THR A 197 -7.37 12.13 7.40
CA THR A 197 -7.44 13.43 8.08
C THR A 197 -6.46 13.47 9.25
N PRO A 198 -6.08 14.65 9.77
CA PRO A 198 -5.26 14.74 10.98
C PRO A 198 -5.89 14.02 12.18
N ALA A 199 -7.23 14.00 12.29
CA ALA A 199 -7.95 13.27 13.34
C ALA A 199 -7.76 11.75 13.17
N PHE A 200 -7.80 11.24 11.93
CA PHE A 200 -7.57 9.83 11.66
C PHE A 200 -6.11 9.42 11.94
N VAL A 201 -5.15 10.29 11.69
CA VAL A 201 -3.73 10.02 12.04
C VAL A 201 -3.58 9.87 13.56
N ARG A 202 -4.16 10.76 14.36
CA ARG A 202 -4.16 10.64 15.83
C ARG A 202 -4.81 9.35 16.29
N TYR A 203 -5.99 9.04 15.78
CA TYR A 203 -6.69 7.78 16.04
C TYR A 203 -5.84 6.55 15.67
N THR A 204 -5.16 6.58 14.54
CA THR A 204 -4.25 5.49 14.15
C THR A 204 -3.10 5.37 15.14
N ARG A 205 -2.47 6.47 15.54
CA ARG A 205 -1.36 6.47 16.52
C ARG A 205 -1.80 5.87 17.86
N GLU A 206 -2.98 6.20 18.33
CA GLU A 206 -3.55 5.66 19.58
C GLU A 206 -3.79 4.16 19.50
N ASN A 207 -4.33 3.67 18.38
CA ASN A 207 -4.62 2.23 18.21
C ASN A 207 -3.37 1.39 17.97
N VAL A 208 -2.38 1.92 17.24
CA VAL A 208 -1.10 1.25 17.00
C VAL A 208 -0.35 1.04 18.31
N ALA A 209 -0.43 1.98 19.26
CA ALA A 209 0.14 1.92 20.60
C ALA A 209 1.63 1.52 20.65
N ALA A 210 2.38 1.72 19.56
CA ALA A 210 3.79 1.45 19.41
C ALA A 210 4.49 2.58 18.64
N ASP A 211 5.78 2.76 18.84
CA ASP A 211 6.59 3.77 18.13
C ASP A 211 7.05 3.20 16.78
N ILE A 212 6.12 3.03 15.87
CA ILE A 212 6.36 2.65 14.48
C ILE A 212 6.03 3.81 13.54
N ASP A 213 6.55 3.76 12.32
CA ASP A 213 6.27 4.77 11.30
C ASP A 213 4.78 4.77 10.89
N ILE A 214 4.20 5.95 10.61
CA ILE A 214 2.85 6.07 10.08
C ILE A 214 2.90 6.74 8.72
N GLY A 215 2.68 5.95 7.67
CA GLY A 215 2.56 6.44 6.31
C GLY A 215 1.13 6.91 6.03
N CYS A 216 0.98 8.19 5.71
CA CYS A 216 -0.31 8.80 5.40
C CYS A 216 -0.50 8.93 3.90
N THR A 217 -1.59 8.33 3.38
CA THR A 217 -1.97 8.52 1.98
C THR A 217 -3.00 9.66 1.88
N ILE A 218 -2.65 10.70 1.13
CA ILE A 218 -3.52 11.84 0.87
C ILE A 218 -3.73 12.01 -0.64
N VAL A 219 -4.91 12.49 -1.01
CA VAL A 219 -5.18 12.91 -2.39
C VAL A 219 -4.59 14.30 -2.59
N ALA A 220 -3.76 14.46 -3.61
CA ALA A 220 -3.17 15.72 -3.97
C ALA A 220 -3.35 15.98 -5.47
N SER A 221 -3.55 17.24 -5.84
CA SER A 221 -3.55 17.71 -7.22
C SER A 221 -2.81 19.03 -7.28
N ILE A 222 -1.94 19.15 -8.27
CA ILE A 222 -1.10 20.32 -8.46
C ILE A 222 -1.44 20.93 -9.82
N HIS A 223 -1.66 22.25 -9.84
CA HIS A 223 -1.81 23.02 -11.04
C HIS A 223 -0.92 24.27 -10.95
N GLU A 224 -0.16 24.56 -12.01
CA GLU A 224 0.89 25.60 -11.96
C GLU A 224 0.35 27.01 -11.73
N SER A 225 -0.84 27.33 -12.26
CA SER A 225 -1.37 28.69 -12.27
C SER A 225 -2.81 28.82 -11.79
N ASP A 226 -3.55 27.75 -11.63
CA ASP A 226 -4.97 27.76 -11.27
C ASP A 226 -5.24 26.81 -10.08
N GLY A 227 -5.42 27.40 -8.90
CA GLY A 227 -5.70 26.66 -7.68
C GLY A 227 -7.10 26.02 -7.67
N ASP A 228 -8.06 26.53 -8.44
CA ASP A 228 -9.40 25.94 -8.54
C ASP A 228 -9.36 24.69 -9.41
N ALA A 229 -8.65 24.70 -10.53
CA ALA A 229 -8.41 23.52 -11.35
C ALA A 229 -7.65 22.43 -10.55
N GLY A 230 -6.69 22.80 -9.72
CA GLY A 230 -6.02 21.90 -8.79
C GLY A 230 -7.01 21.26 -7.81
N ARG A 231 -7.87 22.05 -7.18
CA ARG A 231 -8.91 21.56 -6.27
C ARG A 231 -9.90 20.61 -6.96
N ASP A 232 -10.31 20.91 -8.17
CA ASP A 232 -11.26 20.08 -8.91
C ASP A 232 -10.68 18.73 -9.26
N GLY A 233 -9.41 18.64 -9.65
CA GLY A 233 -8.71 17.38 -9.85
C GLY A 233 -8.65 16.53 -8.57
N ALA A 234 -8.38 17.15 -7.42
CA ALA A 234 -8.39 16.45 -6.13
C ALA A 234 -9.79 15.98 -5.72
N ARG A 235 -10.84 16.77 -5.97
CA ARG A 235 -12.24 16.43 -5.67
C ARG A 235 -12.71 15.20 -6.45
N GLU A 236 -12.37 15.08 -7.73
CA GLU A 236 -12.73 13.92 -8.54
C GLU A 236 -12.19 12.62 -7.94
N ILE A 237 -10.90 12.61 -7.60
CA ILE A 237 -10.26 11.43 -6.99
C ILE A 237 -10.79 11.17 -5.58
N ALA A 238 -10.93 12.20 -4.76
CA ALA A 238 -11.48 12.04 -3.41
C ALA A 238 -12.92 11.51 -3.44
N GLY A 239 -13.76 12.04 -4.34
CA GLY A 239 -15.14 11.59 -4.53
C GLY A 239 -15.21 10.13 -4.97
N MET A 240 -14.36 9.71 -5.89
CA MET A 240 -14.26 8.31 -6.30
C MET A 240 -13.89 7.38 -5.13
N TYR A 241 -12.92 7.77 -4.31
CA TYR A 241 -12.54 6.97 -3.13
C TYR A 241 -13.64 6.95 -2.07
N LEU A 242 -14.30 8.07 -1.81
CA LEU A 242 -15.42 8.16 -0.88
C LEU A 242 -16.57 7.26 -1.32
N ALA A 243 -17.05 7.41 -2.55
CA ALA A 243 -18.15 6.60 -3.09
C ALA A 243 -17.86 5.09 -3.06
N ASN A 244 -16.65 4.67 -3.47
CA ASN A 244 -16.30 3.25 -3.49
C ASN A 244 -16.14 2.65 -2.08
N LYS A 245 -15.56 3.38 -1.12
CA LYS A 245 -15.33 2.86 0.23
C LYS A 245 -16.64 2.67 0.99
N PHE A 246 -17.59 3.58 0.86
CA PHE A 246 -18.80 3.56 1.68
C PHE A 246 -19.83 2.52 1.22
N GLN A 247 -19.83 2.14 -0.04
CA GLN A 247 -20.65 1.04 -0.54
C GLN A 247 -20.13 -0.35 -0.11
N ASN A 248 -18.83 -0.49 0.18
CA ASN A 248 -18.19 -1.81 0.29
C ASN A 248 -17.56 -2.14 1.66
N ILE A 249 -17.44 -1.19 2.60
CA ILE A 249 -16.71 -1.40 3.85
C ILE A 249 -17.57 -0.97 5.06
N LYS A 250 -18.52 -1.83 5.46
CA LYS A 250 -19.27 -1.60 6.72
C LYS A 250 -18.31 -1.61 7.91
N GLY A 251 -18.44 -0.61 8.78
CA GLY A 251 -17.76 -0.50 10.07
C GLY A 251 -16.46 0.30 10.07
N SER A 252 -15.56 0.14 9.11
CA SER A 252 -14.33 0.97 9.07
C SER A 252 -14.54 2.32 8.38
N ALA A 253 -15.59 2.44 7.56
CA ALA A 253 -15.97 3.68 6.93
C ALA A 253 -16.63 4.64 7.94
N ASP A 254 -17.43 4.09 8.83
CA ASP A 254 -18.15 4.89 9.82
C ASP A 254 -17.18 5.71 10.68
N THR A 255 -16.10 5.10 11.17
CA THR A 255 -15.06 5.81 11.93
C THR A 255 -14.34 6.90 11.10
N LEU A 256 -14.07 6.64 9.82
CA LEU A 256 -13.46 7.65 8.95
C LEU A 256 -14.35 8.86 8.75
N LEU A 257 -15.66 8.64 8.54
CA LEU A 257 -16.65 9.71 8.38
C LEU A 257 -16.83 10.49 9.68
N GLU A 258 -16.98 9.79 10.80
CA GLU A 258 -17.12 10.40 12.10
C GLU A 258 -15.93 11.32 12.41
N LEU A 259 -14.70 10.84 12.20
CA LEU A 259 -13.49 11.62 12.42
C LEU A 259 -13.26 12.73 11.38
N ALA A 260 -13.89 12.64 10.23
CA ALA A 260 -13.89 13.69 9.20
C ALA A 260 -15.07 14.65 9.33
N GLU A 261 -15.97 14.41 10.30
CA GLU A 261 -17.21 15.20 10.50
C GLU A 261 -18.13 15.20 9.27
N ILE A 262 -18.11 14.10 8.48
CA ILE A 262 -18.93 13.92 7.28
C ILE A 262 -20.12 13.01 7.61
N GLN A 263 -21.34 13.44 7.29
CA GLN A 263 -22.53 12.60 7.41
C GLN A 263 -22.73 11.72 6.16
N MET A 264 -23.26 10.50 6.34
CA MET A 264 -23.48 9.57 5.22
C MET A 264 -24.39 10.11 4.13
N ASP A 265 -25.40 10.91 4.50
CA ASP A 265 -26.33 11.53 3.56
C ASP A 265 -25.67 12.61 2.69
N GLU A 266 -24.62 13.26 3.16
CA GLU A 266 -23.83 14.21 2.36
C GLU A 266 -23.09 13.51 1.22
N LEU A 267 -22.86 12.20 1.30
CA LEU A 267 -22.20 11.41 0.26
C LEU A 267 -23.17 10.83 -0.77
N ALA A 268 -24.46 10.84 -0.52
CA ALA A 268 -25.46 10.29 -1.44
C ALA A 268 -25.38 10.94 -2.85
N PRO A 269 -25.29 12.26 -3.00
CA PRO A 269 -25.16 12.90 -4.33
C PRO A 269 -23.85 12.48 -5.05
N VAL A 270 -22.77 12.25 -4.32
CA VAL A 270 -21.49 11.81 -4.88
C VAL A 270 -21.63 10.38 -5.41
N ALA A 271 -22.22 9.47 -4.63
CA ALA A 271 -22.46 8.09 -5.04
C ALA A 271 -23.38 8.00 -6.28
N GLU A 272 -24.47 8.76 -6.30
CA GLU A 272 -25.38 8.83 -7.45
C GLU A 272 -24.72 9.40 -8.72
N ALA A 273 -23.87 10.42 -8.58
CA ALA A 273 -23.13 10.98 -9.71
C ALA A 273 -22.15 9.94 -10.30
N MET A 274 -21.47 9.19 -9.46
CA MET A 274 -20.54 8.13 -9.85
C MET A 274 -21.28 6.95 -10.54
N GLU A 275 -22.45 6.56 -10.05
CA GLU A 275 -23.28 5.51 -10.67
C GLU A 275 -23.77 5.91 -12.07
N ARG A 276 -24.09 7.17 -12.27
CA ARG A 276 -24.50 7.71 -13.57
C ARG A 276 -23.35 7.86 -14.57
N GLY A 277 -22.11 7.54 -14.19
CA GLY A 277 -20.92 7.71 -15.03
C GLY A 277 -20.58 9.18 -15.30
N GLY A 278 -21.10 10.09 -14.49
CA GLY A 278 -20.80 11.52 -14.56
C GLY A 278 -19.45 11.80 -13.92
N ARG A 279 -18.70 12.75 -14.52
CA ARG A 279 -17.65 13.44 -13.79
C ARG A 279 -18.30 14.26 -12.69
N LEU A 280 -17.70 14.29 -11.51
CA LEU A 280 -18.10 15.22 -10.45
C LEU A 280 -17.87 16.64 -10.99
N ALA A 281 -18.95 17.41 -11.14
CA ALA A 281 -18.91 18.79 -11.58
C ALA A 281 -18.37 19.69 -10.46
#